data_58cba22eec69be8ccced8b68fd94f97d
#
_entry.id   58cba22eec69be8ccced8b68fd94f97d
#
_cell.length_a   1.000
_cell.length_b   1.000
_cell.length_c   1.000
_cell.angle_alpha   90.00
_cell.angle_beta   90.00
_cell.angle_gamma   90.00
#
_symmetry.space_group_name_H-M   'P 1'
#
loop_
_entity.id
_entity.type
_entity.pdbx_description
1 polymer ?
#
loop_
_entity_poly.entity_id
_entity_poly.type
_entity_poly.pdbx_seq_one_letter_code
_entity_poly.pdbx_strand_id
1 'polypeptide(L)'
;MSPLFTIRYLSTAQRDPVEIFKYIKKDRPGAGLSLMEKVDKSIAALAANPELGIIPKDDRLKRLGYRILVVDKYLVFYALKPKTVQIRRVIHGARRYSFLL
;
A
#
# COMPACT_ATOMS: atom_id res chain seq x y z
N MET A 1 13.85 17.32 -15.27
CA MET A 1 13.63 16.10 -14.49
C MET A 1 12.79 16.40 -13.26
N SER A 2 11.64 15.73 -13.14
CA SER A 2 10.81 15.93 -11.96
C SER A 2 11.47 15.29 -10.74
N PRO A 3 11.49 15.95 -9.59
CA PRO A 3 12.01 15.34 -8.37
C PRO A 3 11.16 14.14 -7.98
N LEU A 4 11.80 13.11 -7.43
CA LEU A 4 11.10 11.96 -6.91
C LEU A 4 10.38 12.32 -5.62
N PHE A 5 9.19 11.73 -5.42
CA PHE A 5 8.48 11.84 -4.15
C PHE A 5 9.17 10.99 -3.10
N THR A 6 9.14 11.45 -1.86
CA THR A 6 9.61 10.65 -0.72
C THR A 6 8.51 9.67 -0.33
N ILE A 7 8.89 8.41 -0.09
CA ILE A 7 7.96 7.40 0.41
C ILE A 7 8.06 7.36 1.93
N ARG A 8 6.94 7.55 2.62
CA ARG A 8 6.87 7.45 4.08
C ARG A 8 5.79 6.45 4.47
N TYR A 9 6.11 5.60 5.44
CA TYR A 9 5.18 4.61 5.98
C TYR A 9 4.66 5.07 7.32
N LEU A 10 3.34 5.09 7.48
CA LEU A 10 2.76 5.26 8.81
C LEU A 10 3.02 3.98 9.63
N SER A 11 2.98 4.10 10.95
CA SER A 11 3.28 2.96 11.84
C SER A 11 2.38 1.76 11.57
N THR A 12 1.09 1.98 11.30
CA THR A 12 0.17 0.90 10.90
C THR A 12 0.61 0.22 9.61
N ALA A 13 1.03 1.00 8.62
CA ALA A 13 1.50 0.46 7.35
C ALA A 13 2.80 -0.33 7.51
N GLN A 14 3.64 0.02 8.46
CA GLN A 14 4.86 -0.74 8.76
C GLN A 14 4.56 -2.12 9.34
N ARG A 15 3.48 -2.24 10.11
CA ARG A 15 3.05 -3.51 10.70
C ARG A 15 2.37 -4.44 9.71
N ASP A 16 1.57 -3.87 8.80
CA ASP A 16 0.75 -4.65 7.88
C ASP A 16 1.56 -5.69 7.08
N PRO A 17 2.67 -5.33 6.40
CA PRO A 17 3.45 -6.33 5.67
C PRO A 17 4.04 -7.41 6.55
N VAL A 18 4.46 -7.07 7.78
CA VAL A 18 5.00 -8.04 8.72
C VAL A 18 3.95 -9.08 9.09
N GLU A 19 2.72 -8.64 9.36
CA GLU A 19 1.63 -9.55 9.71
C GLU A 19 1.22 -10.42 8.53
N ILE A 20 1.16 -9.85 7.33
CA ILE A 20 0.90 -10.60 6.11
C ILE A 20 1.97 -11.67 5.89
N PHE A 21 3.24 -11.32 6.08
CA PHE A 21 4.36 -12.24 5.94
C PHE A 21 4.23 -13.41 6.93
N LYS A 22 3.92 -13.13 8.19
CA LYS A 22 3.73 -14.17 9.21
C LYS A 22 2.60 -15.12 8.84
N TYR A 23 1.50 -14.58 8.34
CA TYR A 23 0.34 -15.38 7.95
C TYR A 23 0.68 -16.32 6.79
N ILE A 24 1.31 -15.81 5.74
CA ILE A 24 1.64 -16.60 4.55
C ILE A 24 2.75 -17.61 4.84
N LYS A 25 3.74 -17.24 5.64
CA LYS A 25 4.86 -18.12 6.02
C LYS A 25 4.36 -19.39 6.68
N LYS A 26 3.26 -19.31 7.42
CA LYS A 26 2.65 -20.46 8.07
C LYS A 26 2.14 -21.50 7.07
N ASP A 27 1.56 -21.04 5.95
CA ASP A 27 0.97 -21.91 4.94
C ASP A 27 1.93 -22.25 3.79
N ARG A 28 2.71 -21.25 3.34
CA ARG A 28 3.57 -21.36 2.17
C ARG A 28 4.93 -20.70 2.43
N PRO A 29 5.87 -21.40 3.04
CA PRO A 29 7.23 -20.84 3.25
C PRO A 29 7.83 -20.42 1.91
N GLY A 30 8.35 -19.25 1.80
CA GLY A 30 8.92 -18.70 0.57
C GLY A 30 7.97 -17.82 -0.23
N ALA A 31 6.67 -18.10 -0.23
CA ALA A 31 5.69 -17.24 -0.90
C ALA A 31 5.56 -15.88 -0.22
N GLY A 32 5.72 -15.83 1.09
CA GLY A 32 5.67 -14.60 1.86
C GLY A 32 6.78 -13.63 1.49
N LEU A 33 8.01 -14.13 1.32
CA LEU A 33 9.14 -13.29 0.94
C LEU A 33 8.97 -12.72 -0.46
N SER A 34 8.51 -13.56 -1.40
CA SER A 34 8.26 -13.13 -2.78
C SER A 34 7.19 -12.03 -2.82
N LEU A 35 6.13 -12.17 -2.04
CA LEU A 35 5.09 -11.16 -1.95
C LEU A 35 5.62 -9.85 -1.37
N MET A 36 6.43 -9.93 -0.30
CA MET A 36 7.03 -8.75 0.32
C MET A 36 7.88 -7.96 -0.67
N GLU A 37 8.70 -8.66 -1.46
CA GLU A 37 9.51 -8.02 -2.49
C GLU A 37 8.64 -7.33 -3.53
N LYS A 38 7.55 -7.98 -3.93
CA LYS A 38 6.64 -7.43 -4.93
C LYS A 38 5.93 -6.18 -4.42
N VAL A 39 5.49 -6.20 -3.17
CA VAL A 39 4.87 -5.04 -2.53
C VAL A 39 5.87 -3.88 -2.45
N ASP A 40 7.09 -4.16 -2.00
CA ASP A 40 8.13 -3.13 -1.86
C ASP A 40 8.48 -2.49 -3.20
N LYS A 41 8.64 -3.29 -4.25
CA LYS A 41 8.90 -2.77 -5.59
C LYS A 41 7.77 -1.92 -6.12
N SER A 42 6.54 -2.36 -5.89
CA SER A 42 5.35 -1.63 -6.34
C SER A 42 5.22 -0.29 -5.63
N ILE A 43 5.49 -0.26 -4.32
CA ILE A 43 5.46 0.98 -3.53
C ILE A 43 6.59 1.91 -3.97
N ALA A 44 7.79 1.37 -4.20
CA ALA A 44 8.94 2.17 -4.64
C ALA A 44 8.66 2.88 -5.97
N ALA A 45 7.88 2.27 -6.85
CA ALA A 45 7.50 2.87 -8.13
C ALA A 45 6.66 4.14 -7.95
N LEU A 46 6.00 4.32 -6.81
CA LEU A 46 5.20 5.51 -6.52
C LEU A 46 6.06 6.77 -6.37
N ALA A 47 7.35 6.61 -6.09
CA ALA A 47 8.26 7.76 -5.98
C ALA A 47 8.34 8.53 -7.30
N ALA A 48 8.36 7.81 -8.43
CA ALA A 48 8.39 8.41 -9.76
C ALA A 48 7.00 8.62 -10.36
N ASN A 49 6.02 7.80 -9.93
CA ASN A 49 4.66 7.81 -10.48
C ASN A 49 3.64 7.80 -9.33
N PRO A 50 3.51 8.90 -8.58
CA PRO A 50 2.64 8.92 -7.39
C PRO A 50 1.15 8.74 -7.71
N GLU A 51 0.74 8.97 -8.95
CA GLU A 51 -0.66 8.80 -9.36
C GLU A 51 -0.95 7.42 -9.95
N LEU A 52 -0.03 6.46 -9.80
CA LEU A 52 -0.17 5.11 -10.33
C LEU A 52 -1.38 4.37 -9.76
N GLY A 53 -1.69 4.59 -8.48
CA GLY A 53 -2.85 3.97 -7.85
C GLY A 53 -4.16 4.57 -8.32
N ILE A 54 -5.24 3.80 -8.19
CA ILE A 54 -6.58 4.24 -8.59
C ILE A 54 -7.23 5.07 -7.48
N ILE A 55 -8.15 5.95 -7.89
CA ILE A 55 -8.96 6.71 -6.94
C ILE A 55 -10.09 5.79 -6.46
N PRO A 56 -10.27 5.63 -5.12
CA PRO A 56 -11.32 4.76 -4.61
C PRO A 56 -12.72 5.31 -4.94
N LYS A 57 -13.69 4.39 -5.07
CA LYS A 57 -15.08 4.76 -5.33
C LYS A 57 -15.78 5.29 -4.08
N ASP A 58 -15.29 4.91 -2.90
CA ASP A 58 -15.84 5.36 -1.63
C ASP A 58 -15.65 6.88 -1.48
N ASP A 59 -16.74 7.60 -1.30
CA ASP A 59 -16.72 9.06 -1.24
C ASP A 59 -15.88 9.61 -0.08
N ARG A 60 -15.91 8.92 1.07
CA ARG A 60 -15.13 9.34 2.23
C ARG A 60 -13.63 9.22 1.93
N LEU A 61 -13.18 8.10 1.39
CA LEU A 61 -11.78 7.88 1.06
C LEU A 61 -11.33 8.83 -0.05
N LYS A 62 -12.19 9.06 -1.03
CA LYS A 62 -11.92 10.00 -2.11
C LYS A 62 -11.71 11.42 -1.58
N ARG A 63 -12.57 11.86 -0.66
CA ARG A 63 -12.44 13.20 -0.05
C ARG A 63 -11.18 13.33 0.81
N LEU A 64 -10.74 12.23 1.42
CA LEU A 64 -9.52 12.21 2.22
C LEU A 64 -8.24 12.12 1.38
N GLY A 65 -8.39 12.05 0.06
CA GLY A 65 -7.24 12.03 -0.85
C GLY A 65 -6.56 10.68 -0.98
N TYR A 66 -7.24 9.58 -0.62
CA TYR A 66 -6.66 8.25 -0.74
C TYR A 66 -6.56 7.80 -2.19
N ARG A 67 -5.52 7.01 -2.46
CA ARG A 67 -5.37 6.20 -3.68
C ARG A 67 -5.08 4.77 -3.28
N ILE A 68 -5.39 3.83 -4.16
CA ILE A 68 -5.22 2.41 -3.92
C ILE A 68 -4.33 1.82 -5.01
N LEU A 69 -3.20 1.25 -4.59
CA LEU A 69 -2.32 0.49 -5.48
C LEU A 69 -2.61 -0.99 -5.28
N VAL A 70 -2.98 -1.68 -6.35
CA VAL A 70 -3.28 -3.11 -6.29
C VAL A 70 -2.00 -3.90 -6.54
N VAL A 71 -1.64 -4.77 -5.60
CA VAL A 71 -0.49 -5.66 -5.71
C VAL A 71 -0.97 -7.08 -5.42
N ASP A 72 -1.16 -7.88 -6.45
CA ASP A 72 -1.78 -9.21 -6.36
C ASP A 72 -3.15 -9.13 -5.70
N LYS A 73 -3.31 -9.80 -4.56
CA LYS A 73 -4.56 -9.81 -3.77
C LYS A 73 -4.56 -8.73 -2.68
N TYR A 74 -3.54 -7.87 -2.66
CA TYR A 74 -3.38 -6.88 -1.60
C TYR A 74 -3.61 -5.48 -2.14
N LEU A 75 -4.09 -4.62 -1.26
CA LEU A 75 -4.34 -3.22 -1.56
C LEU A 75 -3.42 -2.36 -0.71
N VAL A 76 -2.69 -1.46 -1.35
CA VAL A 76 -1.85 -0.48 -0.68
C VAL A 76 -2.61 0.85 -0.70
N PHE A 77 -3.02 1.30 0.47
CA PHE A 77 -3.71 2.58 0.62
C PHE A 77 -2.69 3.67 0.92
N TYR A 78 -2.67 4.70 0.10
CA TYR A 78 -1.75 5.81 0.30
C TYR A 78 -2.44 7.14 0.02
N ALA A 79 -1.84 8.22 0.51
CA ALA A 79 -2.28 9.57 0.24
C ALA A 79 -1.11 10.40 -0.25
N LEU A 80 -1.37 11.34 -1.15
CA LEU A 80 -0.36 12.23 -1.67
C LEU A 80 -0.33 13.51 -0.83
N LYS A 81 0.87 13.86 -0.37
CA LYS A 81 1.18 15.13 0.27
C LYS A 81 2.20 15.85 -0.59
N PRO A 82 2.47 17.13 -0.39
CA PRO A 82 3.52 17.79 -1.18
C PRO A 82 4.82 17.02 -1.08
N LYS A 83 5.32 16.56 -2.23
CA LYS A 83 6.57 15.81 -2.38
C LYS A 83 6.67 14.52 -1.56
N THR A 84 5.54 14.00 -1.02
CA THR A 84 5.54 12.80 -0.18
C THR A 84 4.40 11.88 -0.56
N VAL A 85 4.70 10.58 -0.69
CA VAL A 85 3.72 9.51 -0.77
C VAL A 85 3.62 8.90 0.62
N GLN A 86 2.47 9.03 1.25
CA GLN A 86 2.26 8.55 2.61
C GLN A 86 1.52 7.21 2.56
N ILE A 87 2.22 6.12 2.85
CA ILE A 87 1.63 4.77 2.86
C ILE A 87 0.89 4.58 4.18
N ARG A 88 -0.43 4.35 4.09
CA ARG A 88 -1.30 4.30 5.26
C ARG A 88 -1.62 2.89 5.70
N ARG A 89 -1.95 2.00 4.77
CA ARG A 89 -2.27 0.61 5.07
C ARG A 89 -1.90 -0.30 3.91
N VAL A 90 -1.58 -1.56 4.24
CA VAL A 90 -1.47 -2.66 3.28
C VAL A 90 -2.44 -3.75 3.75
N ILE A 91 -3.50 -3.99 3.00
CA ILE A 91 -4.62 -4.82 3.44
C ILE A 91 -4.98 -5.83 2.35
N HIS A 92 -5.36 -7.05 2.75
CA HIS A 92 -5.89 -8.04 1.80
C HIS A 92 -7.20 -7.53 1.20
N GLY A 93 -7.33 -7.60 -0.13
CA GLY A 93 -8.47 -7.04 -0.85
C GLY A 93 -9.84 -7.63 -0.51
N ALA A 94 -9.87 -8.83 0.10
CA ALA A 94 -11.12 -9.45 0.53
C ALA A 94 -11.67 -8.89 1.85
N ARG A 95 -10.88 -8.10 2.59
CA ARG A 95 -11.31 -7.52 3.86
C ARG A 95 -12.15 -6.27 3.64
N ARG A 96 -13.05 -6.03 4.59
CA ARG A 96 -13.82 -4.78 4.60
C ARG A 96 -12.91 -3.66 5.11
N TYR A 97 -12.24 -3.00 4.21
CA TYR A 97 -11.21 -2.02 4.56
C TYR A 97 -11.78 -0.69 5.05
N SER A 98 -13.03 -0.37 4.78
CA SER A 98 -13.63 0.90 5.20
C SER A 98 -13.57 1.12 6.71
N PHE A 99 -13.59 0.04 7.51
CA PHE A 99 -13.46 0.11 8.96
C PHE A 99 -12.02 0.29 9.43
N LEU A 100 -11.05 0.01 8.58
CA LEU A 100 -9.63 0.02 8.94
C LEU A 100 -8.97 1.36 8.62
N LEU A 101 -9.68 2.19 7.92
CA LEU A 101 -9.24 3.53 7.49
C LEU A 101 -10.07 4.61 8.19
#